data_5ca9d1f1a43c486789e8c546dd542d1d
#
_entry.id   5ca9d1f1a43c486789e8c546dd542d1d
#
_cell.length_a   1.000
_cell.length_b   1.000
_cell.length_c   1.000
_cell.angle_alpha   90.00
_cell.angle_beta   90.00
_cell.angle_gamma   90.00
#
_symmetry.space_group_name_H-M   'P 1'
#
loop_
_entity.id
_entity.type
_entity.pdbx_description
1 polymer ?
#
loop_
_entity_poly.entity_id
_entity_poly.type
_entity_poly.pdbx_seq_one_letter_code
_entity_poly.pdbx_strand_id
1 'polypeptide(L)'
;MDTARTIDEANRLRAEMDRPNVMIKVPATPEGIPAIEALVADGVNVNITLLFSMKHYEAVARAYIQGLQRCLNPRQVSSVASFFVSRVDTAVDGALKELGTEEASTLLGKVAIANCKLVYRRFHEIFYGEAFAALRGRGARVQRP
;
A
#
# COMPACT_ATOMS: atom_id res chain seq x y z
N MET A 1 -14.59 -9.07 -6.31
CA MET A 1 -13.20 -9.32 -6.75
C MET A 1 -12.85 -10.75 -6.38
N ASP A 2 -11.91 -11.36 -7.09
CA ASP A 2 -11.46 -12.74 -6.84
C ASP A 2 -9.93 -12.77 -6.80
N THR A 3 -9.35 -13.39 -5.78
CA THR A 3 -7.90 -13.42 -5.55
C THR A 3 -7.16 -14.14 -6.68
N ALA A 4 -7.62 -15.33 -7.08
CA ALA A 4 -6.97 -16.14 -8.10
C ALA A 4 -6.98 -15.40 -9.45
N ARG A 5 -8.13 -14.88 -9.85
CA ARG A 5 -8.27 -14.10 -11.08
C ARG A 5 -7.40 -12.84 -11.08
N THR A 6 -7.22 -12.20 -9.92
CA THR A 6 -6.33 -11.03 -9.78
C THR A 6 -4.87 -11.43 -10.01
N ILE A 7 -4.44 -12.57 -9.47
CA ILE A 7 -3.09 -13.10 -9.66
C ILE A 7 -2.86 -13.46 -11.14
N ASP A 8 -3.79 -14.20 -11.76
CA ASP A 8 -3.68 -14.63 -13.15
C ASP A 8 -3.57 -13.43 -14.10
N GLU A 9 -4.44 -12.42 -13.92
CA GLU A 9 -4.44 -11.22 -14.76
C GLU A 9 -3.17 -10.39 -14.56
N ALA A 10 -2.68 -10.25 -13.32
CA ALA A 10 -1.44 -9.55 -13.04
C ALA A 10 -0.23 -10.23 -13.70
N ASN A 11 -0.16 -11.57 -13.66
CA ASN A 11 0.90 -12.33 -14.29
C ASN A 11 0.82 -12.25 -15.82
N ARG A 12 -0.39 -12.30 -16.40
CA ARG A 12 -0.62 -12.09 -17.83
C ARG A 12 -0.11 -10.71 -18.27
N LEU A 13 -0.52 -9.65 -17.60
CA LEU A 13 -0.09 -8.28 -17.90
C LEU A 13 1.43 -8.09 -17.76
N ARG A 14 2.02 -8.68 -16.72
CA ARG A 14 3.48 -8.65 -16.53
C ARG A 14 4.20 -9.29 -17.70
N ALA A 15 3.75 -10.46 -18.14
CA ALA A 15 4.34 -11.19 -19.25
C ALA A 15 4.22 -10.44 -20.58
N GLU A 16 3.05 -9.84 -20.83
CA GLU A 16 2.83 -9.05 -22.05
C GLU A 16 3.66 -7.77 -22.12
N MET A 17 3.81 -7.08 -20.97
CA MET A 17 4.59 -5.84 -20.92
C MET A 17 6.09 -6.08 -20.95
N ASP A 18 6.56 -7.15 -20.34
CA ASP A 18 7.98 -7.58 -20.26
C ASP A 18 8.95 -6.40 -20.02
N ARG A 19 8.69 -5.61 -18.99
CA ARG A 19 9.50 -4.45 -18.63
C ARG A 19 9.76 -4.41 -17.12
N PRO A 20 11.01 -4.19 -16.68
CA PRO A 20 11.37 -4.20 -15.26
C PRO A 20 10.89 -2.96 -14.50
N ASN A 21 10.54 -1.89 -15.20
CA ASN A 21 10.09 -0.62 -14.63
C ASN A 21 8.56 -0.45 -14.60
N VAL A 22 7.82 -1.54 -14.75
CA VAL A 22 6.35 -1.55 -14.66
C VAL A 22 5.93 -2.10 -13.33
N MET A 23 4.89 -1.53 -12.73
CA MET A 23 4.20 -2.01 -11.55
C MET A 23 2.77 -2.36 -11.90
N ILE A 24 2.31 -3.55 -11.49
CA ILE A 24 0.91 -3.92 -11.64
C ILE A 24 0.10 -3.29 -10.51
N LYS A 25 -0.98 -2.61 -10.87
CA LYS A 25 -1.85 -1.94 -9.91
C LYS A 25 -2.83 -2.94 -9.30
N VAL A 26 -2.77 -3.10 -7.96
CA VAL A 26 -3.64 -4.03 -7.21
C VAL A 26 -4.37 -3.27 -6.11
N PRO A 27 -5.71 -3.37 -5.98
CA PRO A 27 -6.43 -2.71 -4.90
C PRO A 27 -6.28 -3.45 -3.57
N ALA A 28 -6.22 -2.69 -2.47
CA ALA A 28 -6.12 -3.19 -1.10
C ALA A 28 -7.48 -3.66 -0.54
N THR A 29 -8.21 -4.47 -1.31
CA THR A 29 -9.45 -5.12 -0.84
C THR A 29 -9.13 -6.39 -0.06
N PRO A 30 -10.09 -6.96 0.69
CA PRO A 30 -9.89 -8.25 1.36
C PRO A 30 -9.36 -9.34 0.44
N GLU A 31 -9.82 -9.40 -0.79
CA GLU A 31 -9.36 -10.37 -1.81
C GLU A 31 -8.04 -9.95 -2.46
N GLY A 32 -7.76 -8.64 -2.52
CA GLY A 32 -6.53 -8.09 -3.09
C GLY A 32 -5.31 -8.32 -2.20
N ILE A 33 -5.46 -8.30 -0.88
CA ILE A 33 -4.34 -8.47 0.07
C ILE A 33 -3.61 -9.80 -0.12
N PRO A 34 -4.28 -10.98 -0.16
CA PRO A 34 -3.59 -12.24 -0.44
C PRO A 34 -3.02 -12.31 -1.87
N ALA A 35 -3.63 -11.63 -2.84
CA ALA A 35 -3.07 -11.52 -4.19
C ALA A 35 -1.75 -10.73 -4.20
N ILE A 36 -1.68 -9.62 -3.44
CA ILE A 36 -0.44 -8.83 -3.28
C ILE A 36 0.68 -9.69 -2.71
N GLU A 37 0.42 -10.47 -1.66
CA GLU A 37 1.41 -11.38 -1.06
C GLU A 37 1.94 -12.39 -2.08
N ALA A 38 1.05 -13.04 -2.84
CA ALA A 38 1.43 -14.02 -3.85
C ALA A 38 2.27 -13.38 -4.98
N LEU A 39 1.80 -12.27 -5.53
CA LEU A 39 2.51 -11.56 -6.60
C LEU A 39 3.90 -11.09 -6.19
N VAL A 40 4.05 -10.58 -4.97
CA VAL A 40 5.35 -10.18 -4.43
C VAL A 40 6.26 -11.40 -4.24
N ALA A 41 5.75 -12.54 -3.79
CA ALA A 41 6.50 -13.78 -3.69
C ALA A 41 7.01 -14.25 -5.05
N ASP A 42 6.23 -14.06 -6.12
CA ASP A 42 6.59 -14.37 -7.50
C ASP A 42 7.48 -13.30 -8.17
N GLY A 43 7.90 -12.28 -7.40
CA GLY A 43 8.80 -11.25 -7.89
C GLY A 43 8.14 -10.17 -8.76
N VAL A 44 6.83 -9.99 -8.65
CA VAL A 44 6.08 -8.96 -9.38
C VAL A 44 6.15 -7.62 -8.66
N ASN A 45 6.46 -6.56 -9.39
CA ASN A 45 6.37 -5.20 -8.88
C ASN A 45 4.89 -4.77 -8.77
N VAL A 46 4.48 -4.22 -7.63
CA VAL A 46 3.08 -3.87 -7.39
C VAL A 46 2.91 -2.43 -6.91
N ASN A 47 1.92 -1.75 -7.49
CA ASN A 47 1.40 -0.48 -6.99
C ASN A 47 0.06 -0.76 -6.28
N ILE A 48 0.06 -0.67 -4.97
CA ILE A 48 -1.13 -0.98 -4.19
C ILE A 48 -1.97 0.28 -4.01
N THR A 49 -3.26 0.19 -4.29
CA THR A 49 -4.17 1.33 -4.29
C THR A 49 -5.40 1.09 -3.42
N LEU A 50 -6.28 2.09 -3.31
CA LEU A 50 -7.45 2.11 -2.44
C LEU A 50 -7.10 2.03 -0.95
N LEU A 51 -6.06 2.74 -0.56
CA LEU A 51 -5.61 2.87 0.82
C LEU A 51 -6.14 4.18 1.42
N PHE A 52 -6.91 4.08 2.50
CA PHE A 52 -7.57 5.22 3.14
C PHE A 52 -7.32 5.29 4.64
N SER A 53 -6.85 4.22 5.29
CA SER A 53 -6.67 4.14 6.73
C SER A 53 -5.37 3.46 7.13
N MET A 54 -4.91 3.74 8.35
CA MET A 54 -3.78 3.06 8.99
C MET A 54 -3.92 1.53 8.93
N LYS A 55 -5.11 1.01 9.27
CA LYS A 55 -5.39 -0.44 9.29
C LYS A 55 -5.19 -1.08 7.91
N HIS A 56 -5.64 -0.42 6.83
CA HIS A 56 -5.40 -0.87 5.46
C HIS A 56 -3.92 -0.87 5.12
N TYR A 57 -3.22 0.21 5.49
CA TYR A 57 -1.79 0.32 5.24
C TYR A 57 -0.99 -0.81 5.94
N GLU A 58 -1.28 -1.07 7.21
CA GLU A 58 -0.62 -2.15 7.97
C GLU A 58 -0.87 -3.54 7.37
N ALA A 59 -2.09 -3.82 6.91
CA ALA A 59 -2.42 -5.08 6.26
C ALA A 59 -1.63 -5.27 4.97
N VAL A 60 -1.52 -4.22 4.15
CA VAL A 60 -0.76 -4.21 2.90
C VAL A 60 0.74 -4.33 3.16
N ALA A 61 1.29 -3.59 4.13
CA ALA A 61 2.70 -3.69 4.51
C ALA A 61 3.07 -5.10 4.97
N ARG A 62 2.18 -5.75 5.73
CA ARG A 62 2.34 -7.14 6.16
C ARG A 62 2.35 -8.10 4.97
N ALA A 63 1.39 -7.97 4.05
CA ALA A 63 1.33 -8.80 2.85
C ALA A 63 2.60 -8.65 1.99
N TYR A 64 3.11 -7.43 1.84
CA TYR A 64 4.35 -7.16 1.14
C TYR A 64 5.55 -7.85 1.81
N ILE A 65 5.68 -7.74 3.13
CA ILE A 65 6.75 -8.38 3.91
C ILE A 65 6.67 -9.91 3.78
N GLN A 66 5.49 -10.50 3.93
CA GLN A 66 5.27 -11.95 3.80
C GLN A 66 5.61 -12.45 2.40
N GLY A 67 5.22 -11.70 1.37
CA GLY A 67 5.61 -12.00 -0.02
C GLY A 67 7.13 -11.96 -0.21
N LEU A 68 7.80 -10.93 0.28
CA LEU A 68 9.27 -10.81 0.21
C LEU A 68 10.02 -11.93 0.95
N GLN A 69 9.47 -12.42 2.06
CA GLN A 69 10.06 -13.55 2.81
C GLN A 69 10.13 -14.82 1.95
N ARG A 70 9.12 -15.05 1.11
CA ARG A 70 9.03 -16.19 0.20
C ARG A 70 9.69 -15.94 -1.16
N CYS A 71 9.97 -14.68 -1.50
CA CYS A 71 10.56 -14.31 -2.78
C CYS A 71 12.02 -14.78 -2.88
N LEU A 72 12.39 -15.43 -3.98
CA LEU A 72 13.76 -15.89 -4.23
C LEU A 72 14.75 -14.73 -4.36
N ASN A 73 14.33 -13.63 -5.02
CA ASN A 73 15.18 -12.47 -5.25
C ASN A 73 14.50 -11.15 -4.84
N PRO A 74 14.39 -10.88 -3.52
CA PRO A 74 13.63 -9.72 -3.01
C PRO A 74 14.21 -8.36 -3.42
N ARG A 75 15.50 -8.30 -3.81
CA ARG A 75 16.16 -7.07 -4.30
C ARG A 75 15.57 -6.53 -5.62
N GLN A 76 14.94 -7.39 -6.41
CA GLN A 76 14.34 -7.02 -7.69
C GLN A 76 12.92 -6.52 -7.56
N VAL A 77 12.27 -6.79 -6.42
CA VAL A 77 10.88 -6.39 -6.20
C VAL A 77 10.80 -4.95 -5.73
N SER A 78 9.93 -4.19 -6.36
CA SER A 78 9.59 -2.83 -5.96
C SER A 78 8.09 -2.72 -5.70
N SER A 79 7.72 -1.97 -4.67
CA SER A 79 6.32 -1.69 -4.37
C SER A 79 6.13 -0.27 -3.86
N VAL A 80 4.97 0.30 -4.18
CA VAL A 80 4.46 1.53 -3.58
C VAL A 80 3.05 1.29 -3.05
N ALA A 81 2.70 1.99 -1.98
CA ALA A 81 1.38 1.98 -1.37
C ALA A 81 0.72 3.34 -1.63
N SER A 82 -0.08 3.45 -2.70
CA SER A 82 -0.73 4.69 -3.09
C SER A 82 -1.84 5.06 -2.11
N PHE A 83 -1.49 5.84 -1.10
CA PHE A 83 -2.39 6.30 -0.06
C PHE A 83 -3.18 7.53 -0.51
N PHE A 84 -4.50 7.50 -0.34
CA PHE A 84 -5.38 8.55 -0.85
C PHE A 84 -5.52 9.72 0.12
N VAL A 85 -5.29 10.94 -0.39
CA VAL A 85 -5.44 12.20 0.33
C VAL A 85 -6.77 12.88 -0.04
N SER A 86 -6.94 13.23 -1.32
CA SER A 86 -8.05 14.06 -1.77
C SER A 86 -9.43 13.46 -1.53
N ARG A 87 -9.60 12.15 -1.68
CA ARG A 87 -10.87 11.49 -1.40
C ARG A 87 -11.23 11.52 0.09
N VAL A 88 -10.22 11.40 0.96
CA VAL A 88 -10.42 11.53 2.42
C VAL A 88 -10.78 12.97 2.76
N ASP A 89 -10.06 13.97 2.22
CA ASP A 89 -10.40 15.38 2.42
C ASP A 89 -11.82 15.68 1.99
N THR A 90 -12.21 15.29 0.77
CA THR A 90 -13.55 15.56 0.25
C THR A 90 -14.63 14.98 1.15
N ALA A 91 -14.47 13.73 1.60
CA ALA A 91 -15.47 13.06 2.46
C ALA A 91 -15.53 13.68 3.86
N VAL A 92 -14.37 13.93 4.47
CA VAL A 92 -14.30 14.48 5.84
C VAL A 92 -14.71 15.94 5.88
N ASP A 93 -14.23 16.75 4.94
CA ASP A 93 -14.59 18.16 4.86
C ASP A 93 -16.11 18.36 4.59
N GLY A 94 -16.71 17.44 3.81
CA GLY A 94 -18.17 17.40 3.66
C GLY A 94 -18.88 17.22 5.00
N ALA A 95 -18.49 16.21 5.76
CA ALA A 95 -19.07 15.94 7.08
C ALA A 95 -18.80 17.09 8.09
N LEU A 96 -17.61 17.69 8.07
CA LEU A 96 -17.27 18.83 8.92
C LEU A 96 -18.14 20.06 8.62
N LYS A 97 -18.42 20.32 7.34
CA LYS A 97 -19.33 21.41 6.92
C LYS A 97 -20.76 21.16 7.35
N GLU A 98 -21.23 19.91 7.31
CA GLU A 98 -22.58 19.55 7.79
C GLU A 98 -22.72 19.74 9.31
N LEU A 99 -21.64 19.52 10.10
CA LEU A 99 -21.63 19.80 11.53
C LEU A 99 -21.79 21.30 11.83
N GLY A 100 -21.27 22.18 10.99
CA GLY A 100 -21.48 23.62 11.06
C GLY A 100 -20.93 24.33 12.31
N THR A 101 -20.07 23.67 13.11
CA THR A 101 -19.48 24.28 14.30
C THR A 101 -18.18 25.02 13.95
N GLU A 102 -17.80 25.97 14.81
CA GLU A 102 -16.55 26.73 14.64
C GLU A 102 -15.34 25.79 14.72
N GLU A 103 -15.34 24.85 15.67
CA GLU A 103 -14.29 23.84 15.82
C GLU A 103 -14.15 22.98 14.56
N ALA A 104 -15.26 22.49 13.99
CA ALA A 104 -15.24 21.71 12.74
C ALA A 104 -14.63 22.52 11.59
N SER A 105 -14.94 23.80 11.49
CA SER A 105 -14.40 24.69 10.46
C SER A 105 -12.87 24.83 10.55
N THR A 106 -12.30 24.77 11.75
CA THR A 106 -10.84 24.82 11.94
C THR A 106 -10.11 23.57 11.43
N LEU A 107 -10.81 22.46 11.20
CA LEU A 107 -10.26 21.17 10.79
C LEU A 107 -10.30 20.96 9.26
N LEU A 108 -10.99 21.81 8.52
CA LEU A 108 -11.10 21.70 7.06
C LEU A 108 -9.71 21.65 6.40
N GLY A 109 -9.51 20.70 5.47
CA GLY A 109 -8.26 20.47 4.76
C GLY A 109 -7.09 19.93 5.61
N LYS A 110 -7.34 19.54 6.87
CA LYS A 110 -6.27 19.11 7.80
C LYS A 110 -6.29 17.62 8.12
N VAL A 111 -7.48 17.00 8.09
CA VAL A 111 -7.66 15.63 8.61
C VAL A 111 -6.95 14.60 7.74
N ALA A 112 -7.05 14.68 6.41
CA ALA A 112 -6.35 13.77 5.52
C ALA A 112 -4.83 13.92 5.61
N ILE A 113 -4.34 15.15 5.78
CA ILE A 113 -2.91 15.41 6.01
C ILE A 113 -2.44 14.78 7.31
N ALA A 114 -3.21 14.91 8.40
CA ALA A 114 -2.90 14.29 9.69
C ALA A 114 -2.88 12.75 9.57
N ASN A 115 -3.87 12.17 8.88
CA ASN A 115 -3.93 10.73 8.58
C ASN A 115 -2.68 10.26 7.82
N CYS A 116 -2.27 10.98 6.78
CA CYS A 116 -1.06 10.66 6.02
C CYS A 116 0.22 10.74 6.87
N LYS A 117 0.34 11.73 7.75
CA LYS A 117 1.49 11.85 8.66
C LYS A 117 1.57 10.67 9.63
N LEU A 118 0.43 10.19 10.15
CA LEU A 118 0.37 9.01 11.00
C LEU A 118 0.79 7.75 10.23
N VAL A 119 0.30 7.57 9.00
CA VAL A 119 0.68 6.44 8.13
C VAL A 119 2.18 6.51 7.78
N TYR A 120 2.71 7.70 7.50
CA TYR A 120 4.13 7.87 7.21
C TYR A 120 5.02 7.54 8.42
N ARG A 121 4.61 7.92 9.64
CA ARG A 121 5.28 7.47 10.86
C ARG A 121 5.26 5.94 10.97
N ARG A 122 4.10 5.33 10.74
CA ARG A 122 3.95 3.87 10.78
C ARG A 122 4.80 3.15 9.73
N PHE A 123 4.93 3.74 8.54
CA PHE A 123 5.87 3.27 7.51
C PHE A 123 7.30 3.19 8.05
N HIS A 124 7.76 4.24 8.74
CA HIS A 124 9.09 4.23 9.35
C HIS A 124 9.24 3.12 10.39
N GLU A 125 8.28 2.97 11.28
CA GLU A 125 8.30 1.93 12.33
C GLU A 125 8.38 0.52 11.71
N ILE A 126 7.63 0.24 10.66
CA ILE A 126 7.61 -1.08 9.99
C ILE A 126 8.89 -1.33 9.19
N PHE A 127 9.26 -0.40 8.30
CA PHE A 127 10.29 -0.67 7.29
C PHE A 127 11.71 -0.27 7.71
N TYR A 128 11.85 0.51 8.77
CA TYR A 128 13.17 0.83 9.35
C TYR A 128 13.38 0.20 10.74
N GLY A 129 12.36 -0.50 11.27
CA GLY A 129 12.46 -1.30 12.48
C GLY A 129 13.14 -2.65 12.27
N GLU A 130 13.30 -3.40 13.36
CA GLU A 130 13.97 -4.71 13.38
C GLU A 130 13.23 -5.76 12.56
N ALA A 131 11.90 -5.72 12.51
CA ALA A 131 11.09 -6.68 11.76
C ALA A 131 11.43 -6.75 10.27
N PHE A 132 11.94 -5.67 9.68
CA PHE A 132 12.35 -5.62 8.28
C PHE A 132 13.87 -5.76 8.07
N ALA A 133 14.67 -5.78 9.13
CA ALA A 133 16.13 -5.77 9.07
C ALA A 133 16.71 -6.95 8.26
N ALA A 134 16.21 -8.17 8.51
CA ALA A 134 16.66 -9.37 7.79
C ALA A 134 16.37 -9.29 6.27
N LEU A 135 15.20 -8.79 5.88
CA LEU A 135 14.87 -8.60 4.47
C LEU A 135 15.72 -7.50 3.83
N ARG A 136 16.01 -6.43 4.55
CA ARG A 136 16.93 -5.37 4.12
C ARG A 136 18.32 -5.92 3.88
N GLY A 137 18.81 -6.81 4.75
CA GLY A 137 20.08 -7.53 4.55
C GLY A 137 20.11 -8.38 3.28
N ARG A 138 18.95 -8.88 2.80
CA ARG A 138 18.79 -9.56 1.51
C ARG A 138 18.63 -8.60 0.34
N GLY A 139 18.69 -7.29 0.56
CA GLY A 139 18.55 -6.25 -0.45
C GLY A 139 17.10 -5.87 -0.78
N ALA A 140 16.12 -6.31 0.03
CA ALA A 140 14.73 -5.92 -0.16
C ALA A 140 14.54 -4.41 -0.02
N ARG A 141 13.68 -3.86 -0.87
CA ARG A 141 13.33 -2.44 -0.85
C ARG A 141 12.13 -2.21 0.06
N VAL A 142 12.08 -1.02 0.68
CA VAL A 142 10.91 -0.59 1.45
C VAL A 142 9.73 -0.29 0.52
N GLN A 143 8.51 -0.57 0.99
CA GLN A 143 7.28 -0.15 0.29
C GLN A 143 6.93 1.27 0.75
N ARG A 144 7.17 2.25 -0.09
CA ARG A 144 6.85 3.65 0.24
C ARG A 144 5.35 3.93 0.11
N PRO A 145 4.77 4.64 1.06
CA PRO A 145 3.41 5.16 0.92
C PRO A 145 3.37 6.37 0.00
#